data_2aa1ab026fdfcea8dff0a28703672b40
#
_entry.id   2aa1ab026fdfcea8dff0a28703672b40
#
_cell.length_a   1.000
_cell.length_b   1.000
_cell.length_c   1.000
_cell.angle_alpha   90.00
_cell.angle_beta   90.00
_cell.angle_gamma   90.00
#
_symmetry.space_group_name_H-M   'P 1'
#
loop_
_entity.id
_entity.type
_entity.pdbx_description
1 polymer ?
#
loop_
_entity_poly.entity_id
_entity_poly.type
_entity_poly.pdbx_seq_one_letter_code
_entity_poly.pdbx_strand_id
1 'polypeptide(L)'
;MARKRIGFLSFGHWSNAPGSRTTTAAESLRQTVELAVAAEEIGIDGAFVRVHHFQRQLASPFPLLAAIGVATRRIEIGTGVIDMRYEAPLYMAEDAAAADLLAGGRLQLGISRGSPEPALHGARAFGHVPAEGETDADLARRHTEVFRAAIAGEPVVAADAAMAGGIGRLAIQPQSPGLPDRIWWGAGTRETGVWTARQGMNLMSSTLLTEDTGVPFDELQAEQIRMYLDAWREAGWERRPRISVSRSVIPVVNDMDDAYFGGERGGADTVGYLDGGLARFGKPYTGEPDRIAAELAEDAAVALADTVLMTVPNQLGVDYNAELLRNIAEHVAPAIGWSPATADL
;
A
#
# COMPACT_ATOMS: atom_id res chain seq x y z
N MET A 1 6.82 21.40 -11.01
CA MET A 1 6.25 20.50 -9.98
C MET A 1 7.29 19.46 -9.62
N ALA A 2 7.31 18.95 -8.39
CA ALA A 2 8.17 17.81 -8.08
C ALA A 2 7.70 16.59 -8.90
N ARG A 3 8.65 15.75 -9.37
CA ARG A 3 8.36 14.51 -10.07
C ARG A 3 7.45 13.60 -9.22
N LYS A 4 6.35 13.14 -9.78
CA LYS A 4 5.52 12.12 -9.13
C LYS A 4 6.16 10.74 -9.24
N ARG A 5 5.76 9.84 -8.35
CA ARG A 5 6.08 8.42 -8.42
C ARG A 5 4.84 7.65 -8.83
N ILE A 6 5.04 6.58 -9.59
CA ILE A 6 4.00 5.58 -9.83
C ILE A 6 4.47 4.22 -9.36
N GLY A 7 3.53 3.43 -8.86
CA GLY A 7 3.77 2.05 -8.46
C GLY A 7 2.59 1.17 -8.84
N PHE A 8 2.81 -0.14 -8.92
CA PHE A 8 1.69 -1.04 -8.99
C PHE A 8 1.25 -1.51 -7.60
N LEU A 9 -0.04 -1.83 -7.46
CA LEU A 9 -0.64 -2.47 -6.30
C LEU A 9 -1.29 -3.78 -6.74
N SER A 10 -0.72 -4.90 -6.31
CA SER A 10 -1.24 -6.24 -6.59
C SER A 10 -1.97 -6.82 -5.39
N PHE A 11 -3.15 -7.39 -5.64
CA PHE A 11 -3.89 -8.17 -4.63
C PHE A 11 -3.40 -9.61 -4.58
N GLY A 12 -2.72 -10.08 -5.61
CA GLY A 12 -2.24 -11.45 -5.72
C GLY A 12 -3.35 -12.49 -5.73
N HIS A 13 -4.48 -12.19 -6.35
CA HIS A 13 -5.58 -13.13 -6.50
C HIS A 13 -5.16 -14.38 -7.29
N TRP A 14 -5.60 -15.53 -6.83
CA TRP A 14 -5.42 -16.78 -7.55
C TRP A 14 -6.71 -17.60 -7.56
N SER A 15 -7.06 -18.13 -8.74
CA SER A 15 -8.29 -18.90 -8.94
C SER A 15 -8.23 -19.75 -10.20
N ASN A 16 -9.05 -20.81 -10.25
CA ASN A 16 -9.25 -21.65 -11.44
C ASN A 16 -10.35 -21.09 -12.37
N ALA A 17 -10.67 -19.80 -12.29
CA ALA A 17 -11.63 -19.19 -13.20
C ALA A 17 -11.12 -19.23 -14.64
N PRO A 18 -12.01 -19.39 -15.65
CA PRO A 18 -11.64 -19.32 -17.04
C PRO A 18 -10.89 -18.01 -17.35
N GLY A 19 -9.77 -18.12 -18.06
CA GLY A 19 -8.92 -16.98 -18.39
C GLY A 19 -7.90 -16.58 -17.33
N SER A 20 -7.96 -17.11 -16.10
CA SER A 20 -6.94 -16.87 -15.08
C SER A 20 -5.62 -17.54 -15.47
N ARG A 21 -4.54 -16.77 -15.42
CA ARG A 21 -3.15 -17.24 -15.56
C ARG A 21 -2.43 -17.37 -14.22
N THR A 22 -3.16 -17.16 -13.12
CA THR A 22 -2.70 -17.30 -11.75
C THR A 22 -3.65 -18.25 -11.04
N THR A 23 -3.36 -19.55 -11.05
CA THR A 23 -4.28 -20.61 -10.61
C THR A 23 -3.97 -21.11 -9.21
N THR A 24 -2.73 -20.90 -8.75
CA THR A 24 -2.23 -21.36 -7.44
C THR A 24 -1.58 -20.24 -6.65
N ALA A 25 -1.52 -20.40 -5.32
CA ALA A 25 -0.78 -19.48 -4.45
C ALA A 25 0.71 -19.40 -4.82
N ALA A 26 1.32 -20.51 -5.24
CA ALA A 26 2.72 -20.54 -5.64
C ALA A 26 2.98 -19.71 -6.91
N GLU A 27 2.06 -19.78 -7.89
CA GLU A 27 2.13 -18.92 -9.08
C GLU A 27 1.95 -17.45 -8.69
N SER A 28 0.96 -17.12 -7.85
CA SER A 28 0.73 -15.74 -7.39
C SER A 28 1.99 -15.13 -6.77
N LEU A 29 2.66 -15.86 -5.88
CA LEU A 29 3.89 -15.39 -5.23
C LEU A 29 5.03 -15.16 -6.24
N ARG A 30 5.29 -16.14 -7.13
CA ARG A 30 6.37 -16.04 -8.13
C ARG A 30 6.09 -14.92 -9.13
N GLN A 31 4.89 -14.87 -9.68
CA GLN A 31 4.49 -13.83 -10.64
C GLN A 31 4.55 -12.43 -10.04
N THR A 32 4.31 -12.28 -8.74
CA THR A 32 4.46 -10.98 -8.08
C THR A 32 5.93 -10.54 -8.04
N VAL A 33 6.88 -11.45 -7.82
CA VAL A 33 8.32 -11.15 -7.91
C VAL A 33 8.72 -10.81 -9.35
N GLU A 34 8.28 -11.62 -10.32
CA GLU A 34 8.56 -11.41 -11.76
C GLU A 34 8.00 -10.06 -12.24
N LEU A 35 6.77 -9.70 -11.80
CA LEU A 35 6.18 -8.40 -12.15
C LEU A 35 6.96 -7.23 -11.54
N ALA A 36 7.48 -7.38 -10.31
CA ALA A 36 8.30 -6.33 -9.68
C ALA A 36 9.61 -6.10 -10.45
N VAL A 37 10.24 -7.16 -10.96
CA VAL A 37 11.43 -7.06 -11.81
C VAL A 37 11.07 -6.35 -13.13
N ALA A 38 10.01 -6.79 -13.80
CA ALA A 38 9.56 -6.17 -15.05
C ALA A 38 9.18 -4.68 -14.85
N ALA A 39 8.53 -4.34 -13.76
CA ALA A 39 8.19 -2.97 -13.41
C ALA A 39 9.44 -2.09 -13.19
N GLU A 40 10.46 -2.63 -12.52
CA GLU A 40 11.75 -1.93 -12.37
C GLU A 40 12.44 -1.68 -13.71
N GLU A 41 12.39 -2.64 -14.64
CA GLU A 41 12.97 -2.50 -16.00
C GLU A 41 12.24 -1.43 -16.81
N ILE A 42 10.93 -1.30 -16.66
CA ILE A 42 10.12 -0.22 -17.27
C ILE A 42 10.44 1.16 -16.65
N GLY A 43 10.98 1.20 -15.44
CA GLY A 43 11.27 2.43 -14.71
C GLY A 43 10.18 2.85 -13.73
N ILE A 44 9.23 1.96 -13.42
CA ILE A 44 8.22 2.15 -12.37
C ILE A 44 8.90 2.30 -11.01
N ASP A 45 8.35 3.17 -10.14
CA ASP A 45 8.99 3.53 -8.88
C ASP A 45 8.65 2.58 -7.72
N GLY A 46 7.53 1.84 -7.77
CA GLY A 46 7.07 1.06 -6.63
C GLY A 46 6.36 -0.24 -6.98
N ALA A 47 6.63 -1.29 -6.20
CA ALA A 47 5.96 -2.59 -6.23
C ALA A 47 5.27 -2.82 -4.87
N PHE A 48 3.95 -2.70 -4.83
CA PHE A 48 3.17 -2.81 -3.62
C PHE A 48 2.24 -4.02 -3.67
N VAL A 49 2.09 -4.68 -2.52
CA VAL A 49 1.22 -5.83 -2.36
C VAL A 49 0.16 -5.56 -1.30
N ARG A 50 -1.08 -5.96 -1.58
CA ARG A 50 -2.15 -5.95 -0.59
C ARG A 50 -2.11 -7.23 0.24
N VAL A 51 -2.43 -7.14 1.53
CA VAL A 51 -2.42 -8.28 2.45
C VAL A 51 -3.84 -8.56 2.92
N HIS A 52 -4.30 -9.81 2.73
CA HIS A 52 -5.59 -10.28 3.22
C HIS A 52 -5.48 -11.70 3.75
N HIS A 53 -5.95 -11.91 4.97
CA HIS A 53 -6.01 -13.22 5.58
C HIS A 53 -7.29 -13.98 5.16
N PHE A 54 -7.26 -15.31 5.23
CA PHE A 54 -8.39 -16.22 4.92
C PHE A 54 -8.98 -16.09 3.50
N GLN A 55 -8.27 -15.47 2.58
CA GLN A 55 -8.67 -15.29 1.19
C GLN A 55 -7.64 -15.89 0.24
N ARG A 56 -8.04 -16.14 -1.01
CA ARG A 56 -7.13 -16.54 -2.09
C ARG A 56 -6.39 -15.32 -2.64
N GLN A 57 -5.59 -14.72 -1.77
CA GLN A 57 -4.80 -13.51 -2.01
C GLN A 57 -3.48 -13.62 -1.23
N LEU A 58 -2.62 -12.60 -1.36
CA LEU A 58 -1.38 -12.52 -0.58
C LEU A 58 -1.72 -12.28 0.91
N ALA A 59 -1.10 -13.04 1.80
CA ALA A 59 -1.37 -12.99 3.24
C ALA A 59 -0.11 -12.83 4.11
N SER A 60 1.07 -13.25 3.62
CA SER A 60 2.34 -13.17 4.34
C SER A 60 3.30 -12.27 3.57
N PRO A 61 3.39 -10.97 3.91
CA PRO A 61 4.12 -10.02 3.07
C PRO A 61 5.63 -10.15 3.17
N PHE A 62 6.22 -10.38 4.33
CA PHE A 62 7.67 -10.24 4.53
C PHE A 62 8.54 -11.21 3.73
N PRO A 63 8.21 -12.53 3.62
CA PRO A 63 8.95 -13.42 2.72
C PRO A 63 8.90 -12.97 1.26
N LEU A 64 7.73 -12.45 0.80
CA LEU A 64 7.57 -11.96 -0.56
C LEU A 64 8.34 -10.66 -0.79
N LEU A 65 8.27 -9.70 0.15
CA LEU A 65 9.00 -8.44 0.08
C LEU A 65 10.52 -8.67 0.10
N ALA A 66 11.02 -9.62 0.91
CA ALA A 66 12.41 -10.01 0.90
C ALA A 66 12.83 -10.59 -0.47
N ALA A 67 12.00 -11.47 -1.06
CA ALA A 67 12.26 -12.03 -2.38
C ALA A 67 12.29 -10.93 -3.47
N ILE A 68 11.33 -10.01 -3.48
CA ILE A 68 11.34 -8.85 -4.38
C ILE A 68 12.57 -7.98 -4.11
N GLY A 69 12.90 -7.74 -2.83
CA GLY A 69 14.03 -6.91 -2.41
C GLY A 69 15.37 -7.37 -2.96
N VAL A 70 15.64 -8.69 -2.97
CA VAL A 70 16.88 -9.25 -3.52
C VAL A 70 16.84 -9.41 -5.03
N ALA A 71 15.65 -9.53 -5.65
CA ALA A 71 15.49 -9.64 -7.10
C ALA A 71 15.57 -8.29 -7.82
N THR A 72 15.39 -7.17 -7.11
CA THR A 72 15.37 -5.81 -7.63
C THR A 72 16.45 -4.94 -6.98
N ARG A 73 16.71 -3.73 -7.52
CA ARG A 73 17.81 -2.85 -7.04
C ARG A 73 17.37 -1.44 -6.71
N ARG A 74 16.32 -0.90 -7.36
CA ARG A 74 15.90 0.51 -7.28
C ARG A 74 14.46 0.70 -6.84
N ILE A 75 13.56 -0.17 -7.32
CA ILE A 75 12.12 -0.06 -7.08
C ILE A 75 11.83 -0.09 -5.56
N GLU A 76 11.00 0.84 -5.09
CA GLU A 76 10.46 0.78 -3.73
C GLU A 76 9.55 -0.46 -3.63
N ILE A 77 9.63 -1.16 -2.52
CA ILE A 77 8.78 -2.33 -2.26
C ILE A 77 7.91 -2.06 -1.05
N GLY A 78 6.66 -2.52 -1.05
CA GLY A 78 5.82 -2.17 0.08
C GLY A 78 4.51 -2.93 0.17
N THR A 79 3.73 -2.54 1.16
CA THR A 79 2.38 -3.06 1.38
C THR A 79 1.34 -1.95 1.27
N GLY A 80 0.17 -2.29 0.78
CA GLY A 80 -0.93 -1.36 0.68
C GLY A 80 -2.27 -2.04 1.02
N VAL A 81 -2.48 -2.49 2.26
CA VAL A 81 -1.73 -2.38 3.53
C VAL A 81 -1.75 -3.68 4.34
N ILE A 82 -0.97 -3.77 5.41
CA ILE A 82 -1.08 -4.83 6.44
C ILE A 82 -2.16 -4.43 7.45
N ASP A 83 -2.93 -5.40 7.90
CA ASP A 83 -3.89 -5.24 8.99
C ASP A 83 -3.23 -5.53 10.34
N MET A 84 -3.01 -4.47 11.13
CA MET A 84 -2.32 -4.55 12.42
C MET A 84 -3.06 -5.37 13.48
N ARG A 85 -4.33 -5.73 13.26
CA ARG A 85 -5.06 -6.63 14.16
C ARG A 85 -4.49 -8.05 14.15
N TYR A 86 -3.90 -8.46 13.02
CA TYR A 86 -3.36 -9.80 12.81
C TYR A 86 -1.89 -9.95 13.19
N GLU A 87 -1.17 -8.86 13.41
CA GLU A 87 0.27 -8.87 13.55
C GLU A 87 0.72 -9.01 15.02
N ALA A 88 1.73 -9.84 15.25
CA ALA A 88 2.49 -9.85 16.48
C ALA A 88 3.57 -8.75 16.38
N PRO A 89 3.45 -7.61 17.08
CA PRO A 89 4.22 -6.40 16.74
C PRO A 89 5.74 -6.56 16.80
N LEU A 90 6.26 -7.38 17.71
CA LEU A 90 7.70 -7.59 17.85
C LEU A 90 8.25 -8.50 16.75
N TYR A 91 7.54 -9.60 16.41
CA TYR A 91 7.91 -10.42 15.24
C TYR A 91 7.84 -9.61 13.95
N MET A 92 6.79 -8.80 13.78
CA MET A 92 6.67 -7.91 12.64
C MET A 92 7.84 -6.92 12.56
N ALA A 93 8.36 -6.43 13.69
CA ALA A 93 9.51 -5.53 13.72
C ALA A 93 10.81 -6.22 13.26
N GLU A 94 11.04 -7.47 13.67
CA GLU A 94 12.17 -8.29 13.21
C GLU A 94 12.07 -8.57 11.70
N ASP A 95 10.91 -9.02 11.23
CA ASP A 95 10.65 -9.37 9.84
C ASP A 95 10.77 -8.12 8.92
N ALA A 96 10.20 -6.99 9.34
CA ALA A 96 10.26 -5.74 8.59
C ALA A 96 11.69 -5.21 8.47
N ALA A 97 12.45 -5.24 9.56
CA ALA A 97 13.84 -4.80 9.54
C ALA A 97 14.72 -5.73 8.68
N ALA A 98 14.53 -7.05 8.78
CA ALA A 98 15.24 -8.02 7.95
C ALA A 98 14.92 -7.84 6.46
N ALA A 99 13.64 -7.71 6.10
CA ALA A 99 13.22 -7.48 4.72
C ALA A 99 13.76 -6.15 4.16
N ASP A 100 13.77 -5.08 4.97
CA ASP A 100 14.29 -3.78 4.56
C ASP A 100 15.81 -3.78 4.36
N LEU A 101 16.55 -4.47 5.21
CA LEU A 101 18.00 -4.64 5.05
C LEU A 101 18.34 -5.43 3.80
N LEU A 102 17.62 -6.53 3.51
CA LEU A 102 17.74 -7.29 2.26
C LEU A 102 17.41 -6.45 1.03
N ALA A 103 16.45 -5.55 1.16
CA ALA A 103 16.06 -4.62 0.10
C ALA A 103 16.95 -3.37 0.01
N GLY A 104 17.98 -3.22 0.84
CA GLY A 104 18.86 -2.05 0.85
C GLY A 104 18.15 -0.75 1.24
N GLY A 105 17.17 -0.79 2.17
CA GLY A 105 16.49 0.39 2.68
C GLY A 105 15.34 0.91 1.80
N ARG A 106 14.74 0.05 0.95
CA ARG A 106 13.68 0.43 -0.02
C ARG A 106 12.26 0.08 0.44
N LEU A 107 12.09 -0.51 1.63
CA LEU A 107 10.78 -0.91 2.14
C LEU A 107 9.93 0.32 2.49
N GLN A 108 8.71 0.34 1.99
CA GLN A 108 7.65 1.32 2.26
C GLN A 108 6.48 0.57 2.89
N LEU A 109 6.39 0.56 4.21
CA LEU A 109 5.49 -0.33 4.92
C LEU A 109 4.15 0.34 5.23
N GLY A 110 3.13 0.01 4.45
CA GLY A 110 1.75 0.44 4.67
C GLY A 110 1.04 -0.47 5.66
N ILE A 111 0.47 0.11 6.70
CA ILE A 111 -0.28 -0.55 7.76
C ILE A 111 -1.63 0.13 7.98
N SER A 112 -2.58 -0.53 8.61
CA SER A 112 -3.88 0.05 8.97
C SER A 112 -4.55 -0.70 10.12
N ARG A 113 -5.74 -0.23 10.49
CA ARG A 113 -6.62 -0.95 11.42
C ARG A 113 -7.36 -2.15 10.77
N GLY A 114 -7.08 -2.40 9.49
CA GLY A 114 -7.79 -3.40 8.69
C GLY A 114 -9.07 -2.88 8.03
N SER A 115 -9.58 -3.71 7.15
CA SER A 115 -10.86 -3.52 6.45
C SER A 115 -11.80 -4.69 6.79
N PRO A 116 -13.11 -4.58 6.51
CA PRO A 116 -14.02 -5.70 6.60
C PRO A 116 -13.54 -6.89 5.79
N GLU A 117 -13.69 -8.07 6.34
CA GLU A 117 -13.26 -9.33 5.76
C GLU A 117 -14.29 -10.44 6.01
N PRO A 118 -14.27 -11.54 5.22
CA PRO A 118 -15.23 -12.63 5.39
C PRO A 118 -15.08 -13.39 6.73
N ALA A 119 -13.89 -13.33 7.37
CA ALA A 119 -13.61 -14.03 8.62
C ALA A 119 -14.22 -13.29 9.81
N LEU A 120 -15.15 -13.92 10.52
CA LEU A 120 -15.65 -13.38 11.78
C LEU A 120 -14.55 -13.47 12.85
N HIS A 121 -14.14 -12.29 13.36
CA HIS A 121 -13.09 -12.20 14.38
C HIS A 121 -11.80 -12.91 14.00
N GLY A 122 -11.36 -12.78 12.73
CA GLY A 122 -10.21 -13.51 12.22
C GLY A 122 -8.91 -13.32 13.02
N ALA A 123 -8.65 -12.13 13.54
CA ALA A 123 -7.49 -11.83 14.37
C ALA A 123 -7.41 -12.70 15.65
N ARG A 124 -8.55 -13.12 16.20
CA ARG A 124 -8.59 -14.03 17.38
C ARG A 124 -8.01 -15.40 17.07
N ALA A 125 -8.12 -15.88 15.83
CA ALA A 125 -7.51 -17.15 15.41
C ALA A 125 -5.98 -17.08 15.44
N PHE A 126 -5.40 -15.87 15.32
CA PHE A 126 -3.97 -15.59 15.47
C PHE A 126 -3.57 -15.28 16.92
N GLY A 127 -4.49 -15.38 17.87
CA GLY A 127 -4.25 -15.11 19.29
C GLY A 127 -4.38 -13.65 19.70
N HIS A 128 -4.81 -12.77 18.80
CA HIS A 128 -4.94 -11.35 19.06
C HIS A 128 -6.38 -10.99 19.44
N VAL A 129 -6.55 -10.59 20.70
CA VAL A 129 -7.86 -10.25 21.27
C VAL A 129 -7.77 -8.83 21.86
N PRO A 130 -8.73 -7.94 21.55
CA PRO A 130 -8.84 -6.67 22.25
C PRO A 130 -8.95 -6.88 23.76
N ALA A 131 -8.37 -5.99 24.57
CA ALA A 131 -8.54 -6.00 26.00
C ALA A 131 -9.99 -5.64 26.36
N GLU A 132 -10.36 -5.82 27.63
CA GLU A 132 -11.70 -5.45 28.12
C GLU A 132 -11.95 -3.94 27.88
N GLY A 133 -13.01 -3.62 27.15
CA GLY A 133 -13.37 -2.26 26.76
C GLY A 133 -12.65 -1.71 25.51
N GLU A 134 -11.66 -2.44 24.92
CA GLU A 134 -11.04 -2.08 23.66
C GLU A 134 -11.87 -2.54 22.46
N THR A 135 -11.82 -1.73 21.40
CA THR A 135 -12.31 -2.10 20.06
C THR A 135 -11.20 -2.78 19.25
N ASP A 136 -11.56 -3.40 18.12
CA ASP A 136 -10.59 -3.91 17.14
C ASP A 136 -9.67 -2.79 16.59
N ALA A 137 -10.17 -1.55 16.52
CA ALA A 137 -9.38 -0.40 16.12
C ALA A 137 -8.34 -0.01 17.19
N ASP A 138 -8.68 -0.13 18.46
CA ASP A 138 -7.76 0.15 19.58
C ASP A 138 -6.66 -0.93 19.63
N LEU A 139 -7.00 -2.22 19.42
CA LEU A 139 -6.04 -3.29 19.27
C LEU A 139 -5.01 -2.98 18.16
N ALA A 140 -5.48 -2.58 16.97
CA ALA A 140 -4.60 -2.25 15.85
C ALA A 140 -3.68 -1.05 16.16
N ARG A 141 -4.20 -0.02 16.82
CA ARG A 141 -3.41 1.14 17.24
C ARG A 141 -2.34 0.75 18.27
N ARG A 142 -2.70 -0.03 19.27
CA ARG A 142 -1.76 -0.55 20.30
C ARG A 142 -0.66 -1.40 19.66
N HIS A 143 -0.99 -2.31 18.73
CA HIS A 143 0.01 -3.08 17.99
C HIS A 143 0.93 -2.16 17.17
N THR A 144 0.37 -1.10 16.57
CA THR A 144 1.14 -0.11 15.82
C THR A 144 2.12 0.66 16.71
N GLU A 145 1.70 1.06 17.90
CA GLU A 145 2.57 1.76 18.85
C GLU A 145 3.76 0.88 19.27
N VAL A 146 3.50 -0.38 19.65
CA VAL A 146 4.55 -1.35 20.01
C VAL A 146 5.50 -1.60 18.84
N PHE A 147 4.96 -1.81 17.63
CA PHE A 147 5.75 -2.02 16.42
C PHE A 147 6.66 -0.82 16.12
N ARG A 148 6.11 0.40 16.16
CA ARG A 148 6.87 1.62 15.87
C ARG A 148 7.96 1.89 16.89
N ALA A 149 7.70 1.68 18.19
CA ALA A 149 8.71 1.76 19.24
C ALA A 149 9.85 0.74 18.99
N ALA A 150 9.51 -0.49 18.64
CA ALA A 150 10.47 -1.55 18.37
C ALA A 150 11.40 -1.24 17.19
N ILE A 151 10.86 -0.79 16.04
CA ILE A 151 11.67 -0.42 14.86
C ILE A 151 12.45 0.89 15.05
N ALA A 152 12.05 1.72 16.02
CA ALA A 152 12.82 2.91 16.44
C ALA A 152 13.98 2.56 17.38
N GLY A 153 14.14 1.28 17.77
CA GLY A 153 15.21 0.82 18.64
C GLY A 153 14.93 1.00 20.12
N GLU A 154 13.69 1.26 20.52
CA GLU A 154 13.34 1.36 21.93
C GLU A 154 13.50 0.00 22.63
N PRO A 155 14.11 -0.04 23.83
CA PRO A 155 14.25 -1.28 24.58
C PRO A 155 12.92 -1.84 25.07
N VAL A 156 12.61 -3.09 24.70
CA VAL A 156 11.32 -3.73 24.96
C VAL A 156 11.32 -4.74 26.11
N VAL A 157 12.51 -5.30 26.49
CA VAL A 157 12.60 -6.35 27.49
C VAL A 157 13.76 -6.08 28.47
N ALA A 158 13.61 -6.53 29.73
CA ALA A 158 14.72 -6.50 30.67
C ALA A 158 15.82 -7.49 30.27
N ALA A 159 17.08 -7.11 30.42
CA ALA A 159 18.22 -7.95 30.13
C ALA A 159 18.63 -8.78 31.38
N ASP A 160 19.11 -10.00 31.16
CA ASP A 160 19.85 -10.71 32.18
C ASP A 160 21.24 -10.06 32.35
N ALA A 161 21.51 -9.51 33.52
CA ALA A 161 22.75 -8.72 33.77
C ALA A 161 24.03 -9.56 33.60
N ALA A 162 23.96 -10.87 33.84
CA ALA A 162 25.13 -11.74 33.69
C ALA A 162 25.44 -12.06 32.23
N MET A 163 24.41 -12.12 31.38
CA MET A 163 24.55 -12.43 29.94
C MET A 163 24.73 -11.17 29.09
N ALA A 164 24.16 -10.07 29.51
CA ALA A 164 24.10 -8.83 28.72
C ALA A 164 25.23 -7.81 29.04
N GLY A 165 26.27 -8.23 29.80
CA GLY A 165 27.45 -7.38 30.06
C GLY A 165 27.11 -6.05 30.73
N GLY A 166 26.08 -6.01 31.60
CA GLY A 166 25.67 -4.83 32.33
C GLY A 166 24.62 -3.96 31.62
N ILE A 167 24.16 -4.33 30.41
CA ILE A 167 23.01 -3.67 29.73
C ILE A 167 21.74 -4.00 30.49
N GLY A 168 20.95 -2.99 30.87
CA GLY A 168 19.75 -3.17 31.69
C GLY A 168 18.51 -3.60 30.90
N ARG A 169 18.40 -3.25 29.60
CA ARG A 169 17.27 -3.56 28.73
C ARG A 169 17.75 -3.83 27.30
N LEU A 170 17.01 -4.64 26.56
CA LEU A 170 17.32 -5.03 25.19
C LEU A 170 16.25 -4.53 24.22
N ALA A 171 16.68 -4.06 23.05
CA ALA A 171 15.85 -3.75 21.89
C ALA A 171 15.80 -4.94 20.93
N ILE A 172 14.80 -4.96 20.08
CA ILE A 172 14.67 -5.91 18.96
C ILE A 172 15.85 -5.78 18.00
N GLN A 173 16.31 -6.88 17.44
CA GLN A 173 17.31 -6.94 16.37
C GLN A 173 16.81 -7.83 15.22
N PRO A 174 17.19 -7.55 13.96
CA PRO A 174 18.03 -6.41 13.54
C PRO A 174 17.31 -5.06 13.60
N GLN A 175 18.04 -3.98 13.51
CA GLN A 175 17.51 -2.63 13.26
C GLN A 175 17.81 -2.21 11.83
N SER A 176 16.85 -1.58 11.14
CA SER A 176 17.06 -0.99 9.82
C SER A 176 16.96 0.53 9.89
N PRO A 177 18.09 1.26 9.69
CA PRO A 177 18.11 2.73 9.76
C PRO A 177 17.13 3.37 8.76
N GLY A 178 16.34 4.34 9.23
CA GLY A 178 15.37 5.07 8.39
C GLY A 178 14.07 4.32 8.12
N LEU A 179 13.89 3.05 8.52
CA LEU A 179 12.62 2.35 8.41
C LEU A 179 11.46 3.08 9.13
N PRO A 180 11.65 3.67 10.33
CA PRO A 180 10.60 4.43 11.02
C PRO A 180 9.97 5.55 10.17
N ASP A 181 10.73 6.19 9.27
CA ASP A 181 10.25 7.26 8.39
C ASP A 181 9.48 6.76 7.17
N ARG A 182 9.53 5.45 6.91
CA ARG A 182 8.89 4.79 5.76
C ARG A 182 7.66 3.98 6.13
N ILE A 183 7.07 4.29 7.28
CA ILE A 183 5.79 3.73 7.71
C ILE A 183 4.66 4.62 7.18
N TRP A 184 3.65 3.97 6.60
CA TRP A 184 2.47 4.60 6.02
C TRP A 184 1.22 4.08 6.72
N TRP A 185 0.22 4.94 6.88
CA TRP A 185 -1.07 4.52 7.39
C TRP A 185 -2.15 4.59 6.33
N GLY A 186 -2.88 3.49 6.16
CA GLY A 186 -4.06 3.41 5.30
C GLY A 186 -5.25 4.07 5.98
N ALA A 187 -5.67 5.23 5.47
CA ALA A 187 -6.75 6.02 6.06
C ALA A 187 -8.01 5.98 5.18
N GLY A 188 -9.12 5.50 5.76
CA GLY A 188 -10.43 5.45 5.11
C GLY A 188 -11.35 6.64 5.47
N THR A 189 -10.93 7.57 6.33
CA THR A 189 -11.68 8.77 6.72
C THR A 189 -10.77 9.97 6.84
N ARG A 190 -11.33 11.18 6.76
CA ARG A 190 -10.61 12.45 6.98
C ARG A 190 -10.02 12.53 8.38
N GLU A 191 -10.77 12.11 9.39
CA GLU A 191 -10.32 12.08 10.79
C GLU A 191 -9.11 11.16 10.97
N THR A 192 -9.12 9.97 10.36
CA THR A 192 -7.98 9.04 10.39
C THR A 192 -6.77 9.65 9.68
N GLY A 193 -6.95 10.44 8.62
CA GLY A 193 -5.87 11.20 7.98
C GLY A 193 -5.21 12.19 8.96
N VAL A 194 -5.99 12.95 9.69
CA VAL A 194 -5.50 13.89 10.73
C VAL A 194 -4.73 13.13 11.83
N TRP A 195 -5.28 12.03 12.32
CA TRP A 195 -4.59 11.17 13.30
C TRP A 195 -3.25 10.66 12.77
N THR A 196 -3.22 10.20 11.52
CA THR A 196 -1.99 9.73 10.85
C THR A 196 -0.88 10.77 10.86
N ALA A 197 -1.24 12.04 10.53
CA ALA A 197 -0.31 13.17 10.56
C ALA A 197 0.25 13.41 11.97
N ARG A 198 -0.60 13.43 12.98
CA ARG A 198 -0.20 13.61 14.38
C ARG A 198 0.75 12.53 14.88
N GLN A 199 0.63 11.31 14.31
CA GLN A 199 1.55 10.20 14.60
C GLN A 199 2.87 10.28 13.79
N GLY A 200 3.05 11.23 12.89
CA GLY A 200 4.25 11.33 12.04
C GLY A 200 4.38 10.18 11.05
N MET A 201 3.29 9.55 10.59
CA MET A 201 3.29 8.53 9.55
C MET A 201 2.91 9.12 8.19
N ASN A 202 3.40 8.53 7.10
CA ASN A 202 3.00 8.88 5.76
C ASN A 202 1.53 8.46 5.51
N LEU A 203 0.84 9.14 4.59
CA LEU A 203 -0.58 8.88 4.30
C LEU A 203 -0.73 7.98 3.08
N MET A 204 -1.48 6.89 3.24
CA MET A 204 -1.97 6.04 2.17
C MET A 204 -3.49 6.20 2.08
N SER A 205 -3.97 7.02 1.12
CA SER A 205 -5.41 7.18 0.88
C SER A 205 -5.90 6.08 -0.04
N SER A 206 -6.94 5.37 0.42
CA SER A 206 -7.40 4.11 -0.19
C SER A 206 -8.19 4.35 -1.50
N THR A 207 -8.55 3.24 -2.17
CA THR A 207 -9.49 3.23 -3.30
C THR A 207 -10.94 3.50 -2.89
N LEU A 208 -11.20 3.61 -1.60
CA LEU A 208 -12.50 3.94 -1.03
C LEU A 208 -12.33 4.80 0.22
N LEU A 209 -13.33 5.61 0.52
CA LEU A 209 -13.51 6.29 1.80
C LEU A 209 -14.80 5.82 2.45
N THR A 210 -14.78 5.57 3.76
CA THR A 210 -15.96 5.17 4.55
C THR A 210 -16.78 6.38 4.99
N GLU A 211 -16.83 7.38 4.13
CA GLU A 211 -17.60 8.61 4.25
C GLU A 211 -18.29 8.87 2.92
N ASP A 212 -19.56 9.25 2.95
CA ASP A 212 -20.28 9.73 1.78
C ASP A 212 -20.95 11.08 2.10
N THR A 213 -20.41 12.12 1.51
CA THR A 213 -20.87 13.51 1.66
C THR A 213 -21.54 14.03 0.39
N GLY A 214 -21.70 13.19 -0.64
CA GLY A 214 -22.18 13.59 -1.97
C GLY A 214 -21.13 14.28 -2.84
N VAL A 215 -19.93 14.51 -2.32
CA VAL A 215 -18.79 15.09 -3.04
C VAL A 215 -18.13 14.02 -3.90
N PRO A 216 -17.61 14.31 -5.12
CA PRO A 216 -16.80 13.37 -5.90
C PRO A 216 -15.66 12.75 -5.10
N PHE A 217 -15.30 11.50 -5.42
CA PHE A 217 -14.32 10.74 -4.64
C PHE A 217 -12.94 11.41 -4.60
N ASP A 218 -12.47 11.90 -5.71
CA ASP A 218 -11.18 12.58 -5.82
C ASP A 218 -11.13 13.88 -5.00
N GLU A 219 -12.21 14.65 -4.98
CA GLU A 219 -12.33 15.86 -4.15
C GLU A 219 -12.38 15.51 -2.65
N LEU A 220 -13.11 14.45 -2.28
CA LEU A 220 -13.18 13.99 -0.89
C LEU A 220 -11.80 13.50 -0.39
N GLN A 221 -11.05 12.79 -1.25
CA GLN A 221 -9.65 12.44 -0.96
C GLN A 221 -8.73 13.66 -0.90
N ALA A 222 -8.92 14.62 -1.80
CA ALA A 222 -8.13 15.85 -1.78
C ALA A 222 -8.36 16.64 -0.49
N GLU A 223 -9.59 16.67 0.02
CA GLU A 223 -9.89 17.25 1.33
C GLU A 223 -9.18 16.48 2.46
N GLN A 224 -9.23 15.14 2.47
CA GLN A 224 -8.48 14.32 3.42
C GLN A 224 -6.98 14.66 3.41
N ILE A 225 -6.40 14.78 2.21
CA ILE A 225 -4.97 15.11 2.04
C ILE A 225 -4.65 16.51 2.59
N ARG A 226 -5.48 17.51 2.32
CA ARG A 226 -5.29 18.87 2.84
C ARG A 226 -5.34 18.89 4.36
N MET A 227 -6.34 18.25 4.97
CA MET A 227 -6.46 18.14 6.43
C MET A 227 -5.26 17.40 7.04
N TYR A 228 -4.77 16.35 6.39
CA TYR A 228 -3.56 15.65 6.80
C TYR A 228 -2.33 16.56 6.77
N LEU A 229 -2.13 17.33 5.70
CA LEU A 229 -0.99 18.25 5.56
C LEU A 229 -1.04 19.39 6.58
N ASP A 230 -2.24 19.90 6.90
CA ASP A 230 -2.43 20.91 7.92
C ASP A 230 -2.06 20.37 9.31
N ALA A 231 -2.58 19.20 9.67
CA ALA A 231 -2.28 18.53 10.94
C ALA A 231 -0.78 18.13 11.04
N TRP A 232 -0.14 17.79 9.92
CA TRP A 232 1.30 17.52 9.87
C TRP A 232 2.13 18.77 10.24
N ARG A 233 1.78 19.92 9.65
CA ARG A 233 2.42 21.20 9.98
C ARG A 233 2.19 21.62 11.42
N GLU A 234 0.97 21.46 11.92
CA GLU A 234 0.61 21.74 13.32
C GLU A 234 1.39 20.86 14.31
N ALA A 235 1.66 19.60 13.95
CA ALA A 235 2.43 18.67 14.78
C ALA A 235 3.94 19.00 14.81
N GLY A 236 4.43 19.87 13.94
CA GLY A 236 5.82 20.35 13.93
C GLY A 236 6.85 19.35 13.42
N TRP A 237 6.44 18.36 12.61
CA TRP A 237 7.39 17.42 12.03
C TRP A 237 8.32 18.10 11.00
N GLU A 238 9.62 17.91 11.13
CA GLU A 238 10.63 18.54 10.26
C GLU A 238 10.70 17.88 8.88
N ARG A 239 10.52 16.54 8.80
CA ARG A 239 10.55 15.82 7.53
C ARG A 239 9.33 16.14 6.67
N ARG A 240 9.50 16.10 5.36
CA ARG A 240 8.38 16.18 4.42
C ARG A 240 7.59 14.86 4.45
N PRO A 241 6.26 14.89 4.66
CA PRO A 241 5.45 13.69 4.57
C PRO A 241 5.32 13.24 3.12
N ARG A 242 5.03 11.95 2.93
CA ARG A 242 4.66 11.38 1.63
C ARG A 242 3.19 10.97 1.64
N ILE A 243 2.56 11.10 0.48
CA ILE A 243 1.14 10.83 0.29
C ILE A 243 0.98 9.94 -0.93
N SER A 244 0.24 8.84 -0.78
CA SER A 244 -0.17 8.01 -1.91
C SER A 244 -1.68 7.94 -2.06
N VAL A 245 -2.12 7.82 -3.31
CA VAL A 245 -3.50 7.48 -3.69
C VAL A 245 -3.47 6.25 -4.59
N SER A 246 -4.54 5.46 -4.58
CA SER A 246 -4.66 4.28 -5.45
C SER A 246 -5.72 4.52 -6.51
N ARG A 247 -5.43 4.08 -7.76
CA ARG A 247 -6.36 4.19 -8.91
C ARG A 247 -6.33 2.89 -9.72
N SER A 248 -7.49 2.54 -10.28
CA SER A 248 -7.59 1.54 -11.33
C SER A 248 -7.43 2.26 -12.67
N VAL A 249 -6.33 2.01 -13.37
CA VAL A 249 -5.98 2.68 -14.63
C VAL A 249 -5.73 1.63 -15.70
N ILE A 250 -6.60 1.56 -16.70
CA ILE A 250 -6.59 0.55 -17.77
C ILE A 250 -6.65 1.26 -19.13
N PRO A 251 -5.48 1.63 -19.73
CA PRO A 251 -5.46 2.07 -21.11
C PRO A 251 -5.86 0.93 -22.04
N VAL A 252 -6.86 1.17 -22.88
CA VAL A 252 -7.33 0.21 -23.90
C VAL A 252 -6.61 0.53 -25.20
N VAL A 253 -5.60 -0.25 -25.52
CA VAL A 253 -4.72 -0.02 -26.68
C VAL A 253 -4.80 -1.13 -27.75
N ASN A 254 -5.45 -2.26 -27.41
CA ASN A 254 -5.57 -3.39 -28.30
C ASN A 254 -6.88 -4.17 -28.07
N ASP A 255 -7.17 -5.16 -28.95
CA ASP A 255 -8.39 -5.98 -28.89
C ASP A 255 -8.50 -6.81 -27.59
N MET A 256 -7.38 -7.19 -26.98
CA MET A 256 -7.37 -7.93 -25.73
C MET A 256 -7.84 -7.04 -24.56
N ASP A 257 -7.34 -5.82 -24.49
CA ASP A 257 -7.79 -4.85 -23.50
C ASP A 257 -9.26 -4.55 -23.65
N ASP A 258 -9.73 -4.38 -24.90
CA ASP A 258 -11.15 -4.16 -25.21
C ASP A 258 -12.02 -5.35 -24.82
N ALA A 259 -11.55 -6.57 -25.07
CA ALA A 259 -12.25 -7.79 -24.68
C ALA A 259 -12.40 -7.95 -23.17
N TYR A 260 -11.38 -7.55 -22.38
CA TYR A 260 -11.40 -7.66 -20.93
C TYR A 260 -12.11 -6.47 -20.26
N PHE A 261 -11.91 -5.25 -20.75
CA PHE A 261 -12.27 -4.01 -20.05
C PHE A 261 -13.11 -3.03 -20.88
N GLY A 262 -13.37 -3.30 -22.13
CA GLY A 262 -14.11 -2.40 -23.02
C GLY A 262 -15.50 -2.02 -22.54
N GLY A 263 -16.15 -2.91 -21.78
CA GLY A 263 -17.46 -2.66 -21.15
C GLY A 263 -17.42 -1.68 -19.96
N GLU A 264 -16.24 -1.39 -19.40
CA GLU A 264 -16.06 -0.52 -18.23
C GLU A 264 -15.68 0.92 -18.59
N ARG A 265 -15.71 1.26 -19.89
CA ARG A 265 -15.30 2.59 -20.37
C ARG A 265 -16.15 3.69 -19.73
N GLY A 266 -15.45 4.70 -19.15
CA GLY A 266 -16.10 5.89 -18.59
C GLY A 266 -16.82 5.65 -17.26
N GLY A 267 -16.29 4.79 -16.40
CA GLY A 267 -16.84 4.51 -15.07
C GLY A 267 -17.12 5.76 -14.22
N ALA A 268 -18.04 5.64 -13.29
CA ALA A 268 -18.38 6.66 -12.31
C ALA A 268 -18.02 6.17 -10.91
N ASP A 269 -17.90 7.11 -9.96
CA ASP A 269 -17.84 6.77 -8.54
C ASP A 269 -19.05 5.94 -8.15
N THR A 270 -18.85 4.96 -7.29
CA THR A 270 -19.93 4.15 -6.76
C THR A 270 -20.06 4.33 -5.26
N VAL A 271 -21.28 4.21 -4.75
CA VAL A 271 -21.58 4.23 -3.33
C VAL A 271 -22.09 2.86 -2.91
N GLY A 272 -21.53 2.33 -1.85
CA GLY A 272 -21.90 1.03 -1.31
C GLY A 272 -21.90 1.03 0.21
N TYR A 273 -22.28 -0.09 0.81
CA TYR A 273 -22.20 -0.31 2.24
C TYR A 273 -20.93 -1.11 2.58
N LEU A 274 -20.15 -0.60 3.53
CA LEU A 274 -18.99 -1.26 4.06
C LEU A 274 -18.93 -1.04 5.58
N ASP A 275 -18.74 -2.12 6.34
CA ASP A 275 -18.63 -2.07 7.81
C ASP A 275 -19.82 -1.36 8.51
N GLY A 276 -21.03 -1.56 7.97
CA GLY A 276 -22.25 -0.95 8.51
C GLY A 276 -22.44 0.54 8.20
N GLY A 277 -21.54 1.15 7.40
CA GLY A 277 -21.58 2.54 6.95
C GLY A 277 -21.58 2.68 5.44
N LEU A 278 -21.91 3.88 4.96
CA LEU A 278 -21.77 4.23 3.54
C LEU A 278 -20.28 4.39 3.22
N ALA A 279 -19.86 3.85 2.09
CA ALA A 279 -18.52 4.01 1.54
C ALA A 279 -18.62 4.49 0.09
N ARG A 280 -17.76 5.44 -0.28
CA ARG A 280 -17.59 5.91 -1.65
C ARG A 280 -16.34 5.30 -2.25
N PHE A 281 -16.50 4.72 -3.43
CA PHE A 281 -15.45 4.08 -4.23
C PHE A 281 -15.15 4.96 -5.44
N GLY A 282 -13.88 5.17 -5.71
CA GLY A 282 -13.43 5.93 -6.87
C GLY A 282 -13.70 5.20 -8.17
N LYS A 283 -13.99 5.97 -9.22
CA LYS A 283 -14.18 5.46 -10.57
C LYS A 283 -12.93 4.75 -11.11
N PRO A 284 -13.08 3.73 -11.97
CA PRO A 284 -11.98 3.24 -12.79
C PRO A 284 -11.68 4.22 -13.93
N TYR A 285 -10.41 4.36 -14.28
CA TYR A 285 -9.93 5.10 -15.45
C TYR A 285 -9.66 4.09 -16.56
N THR A 286 -10.69 3.74 -17.34
CA THR A 286 -10.62 2.73 -18.40
C THR A 286 -10.99 3.32 -19.75
N GLY A 287 -10.15 3.16 -20.78
CA GLY A 287 -10.43 3.60 -22.15
C GLY A 287 -9.21 4.08 -22.92
N GLU A 288 -9.42 4.95 -23.90
CA GLU A 288 -8.35 5.49 -24.73
C GLU A 288 -7.30 6.21 -23.89
N PRO A 289 -5.98 5.97 -24.12
CA PRO A 289 -4.90 6.51 -23.30
C PRO A 289 -4.95 8.02 -23.10
N ASP A 290 -5.15 8.79 -24.18
CA ASP A 290 -5.18 10.27 -24.13
C ASP A 290 -6.34 10.77 -23.26
N ARG A 291 -7.51 10.11 -23.31
CA ARG A 291 -8.67 10.49 -22.51
C ARG A 291 -8.40 10.24 -21.02
N ILE A 292 -7.92 9.05 -20.66
CA ILE A 292 -7.65 8.76 -19.24
C ILE A 292 -6.47 9.55 -18.70
N ALA A 293 -5.49 9.90 -19.54
CA ALA A 293 -4.41 10.80 -19.17
C ALA A 293 -4.93 12.19 -18.80
N ALA A 294 -5.84 12.75 -19.60
CA ALA A 294 -6.49 14.02 -19.30
C ALA A 294 -7.35 13.94 -18.03
N GLU A 295 -8.21 12.92 -17.90
CA GLU A 295 -9.04 12.70 -16.71
C GLU A 295 -8.21 12.52 -15.43
N LEU A 296 -7.10 11.80 -15.50
CA LEU A 296 -6.22 11.56 -14.35
C LEU A 296 -5.43 12.82 -13.95
N ALA A 297 -5.10 13.68 -14.92
CA ALA A 297 -4.45 14.96 -14.66
C ALA A 297 -5.39 15.97 -13.96
N GLU A 298 -6.70 15.84 -14.15
CA GLU A 298 -7.74 16.63 -13.48
C GLU A 298 -8.13 16.09 -12.10
N ASP A 299 -7.74 14.86 -11.74
CA ASP A 299 -8.03 14.26 -10.44
C ASP A 299 -7.38 15.04 -9.30
N ALA A 300 -8.22 15.65 -8.45
CA ALA A 300 -7.78 16.56 -7.40
C ALA A 300 -6.87 15.89 -6.35
N ALA A 301 -7.08 14.61 -6.05
CA ALA A 301 -6.26 13.87 -5.11
C ALA A 301 -4.93 13.42 -5.74
N VAL A 302 -4.95 13.00 -7.01
CA VAL A 302 -3.73 12.71 -7.78
C VAL A 302 -2.84 13.96 -7.87
N ALA A 303 -3.44 15.13 -8.07
CA ALA A 303 -2.69 16.39 -8.11
C ALA A 303 -1.88 16.65 -6.82
N LEU A 304 -2.44 16.31 -5.66
CA LEU A 304 -1.81 16.52 -4.34
C LEU A 304 -0.88 15.38 -3.90
N ALA A 305 -1.05 14.16 -4.41
CA ALA A 305 -0.27 12.99 -4.01
C ALA A 305 1.17 13.01 -4.55
N ASP A 306 2.10 12.44 -3.82
CA ASP A 306 3.48 12.19 -4.27
C ASP A 306 3.59 10.89 -5.08
N THR A 307 2.75 9.90 -4.74
CA THR A 307 2.77 8.54 -5.31
C THR A 307 1.37 8.13 -5.75
N VAL A 308 1.24 7.59 -6.95
CA VAL A 308 0.00 6.99 -7.45
C VAL A 308 0.20 5.49 -7.62
N LEU A 309 -0.57 4.69 -6.88
CA LEU A 309 -0.54 3.24 -6.95
C LEU A 309 -1.60 2.74 -7.92
N MET A 310 -1.16 2.12 -9.01
CA MET A 310 -2.03 1.55 -10.04
C MET A 310 -2.42 0.12 -9.66
N THR A 311 -3.71 -0.15 -9.46
CA THR A 311 -4.16 -1.53 -9.22
C THR A 311 -4.02 -2.36 -10.48
N VAL A 312 -3.46 -3.57 -10.35
CA VAL A 312 -3.23 -4.46 -11.49
C VAL A 312 -4.10 -5.71 -11.44
N PRO A 313 -4.67 -6.15 -12.57
CA PRO A 313 -5.40 -7.42 -12.67
C PRO A 313 -4.43 -8.60 -12.73
N ASN A 314 -3.80 -8.93 -11.60
CA ASN A 314 -2.73 -9.92 -11.53
C ASN A 314 -3.11 -11.30 -12.10
N GLN A 315 -4.42 -11.66 -12.12
CA GLN A 315 -4.91 -12.91 -12.68
C GLN A 315 -4.63 -13.05 -14.18
N LEU A 316 -4.37 -11.95 -14.89
CA LEU A 316 -4.04 -11.96 -16.32
C LEU A 316 -2.57 -12.30 -16.60
N GLY A 317 -1.77 -12.52 -15.53
CA GLY A 317 -0.37 -12.97 -15.60
C GLY A 317 0.63 -11.83 -15.78
N VAL A 318 1.92 -12.19 -15.72
CA VAL A 318 3.02 -11.20 -15.72
C VAL A 318 3.10 -10.43 -17.02
N ASP A 319 3.06 -11.13 -18.17
CA ASP A 319 3.22 -10.49 -19.48
C ASP A 319 2.17 -9.40 -19.72
N TYR A 320 0.90 -9.72 -19.42
CA TYR A 320 -0.19 -8.75 -19.54
C TYR A 320 0.00 -7.54 -18.61
N ASN A 321 0.33 -7.79 -17.34
CA ASN A 321 0.48 -6.71 -16.38
C ASN A 321 1.74 -5.87 -16.63
N ALA A 322 2.81 -6.45 -17.15
CA ALA A 322 4.00 -5.70 -17.57
C ALA A 322 3.69 -4.80 -18.76
N GLU A 323 2.92 -5.30 -19.75
CA GLU A 323 2.46 -4.49 -20.88
C GLU A 323 1.53 -3.37 -20.44
N LEU A 324 0.57 -3.65 -19.54
CA LEU A 324 -0.30 -2.66 -18.93
C LEU A 324 0.51 -1.54 -18.26
N LEU A 325 1.52 -1.90 -17.45
CA LEU A 325 2.39 -0.91 -16.79
C LEU A 325 3.21 -0.10 -17.79
N ARG A 326 3.67 -0.71 -18.89
CA ARG A 326 4.37 0.00 -19.96
C ARG A 326 3.44 1.01 -20.63
N ASN A 327 2.24 0.62 -21.00
CA ASN A 327 1.24 1.50 -21.60
C ASN A 327 0.87 2.67 -20.67
N ILE A 328 0.75 2.42 -19.37
CA ILE A 328 0.55 3.49 -18.38
C ILE A 328 1.76 4.42 -18.35
N ALA A 329 2.97 3.89 -18.30
CA ALA A 329 4.21 4.66 -18.23
C ALA A 329 4.43 5.55 -19.47
N GLU A 330 4.13 5.02 -20.66
CA GLU A 330 4.36 5.71 -21.93
C GLU A 330 3.27 6.73 -22.26
N HIS A 331 2.01 6.41 -22.00
CA HIS A 331 0.89 7.18 -22.52
C HIS A 331 0.08 7.95 -21.46
N VAL A 332 0.11 7.54 -20.21
CA VAL A 332 -0.75 8.12 -19.17
C VAL A 332 0.05 8.88 -18.11
N ALA A 333 1.06 8.27 -17.55
CA ALA A 333 1.80 8.81 -16.42
C ALA A 333 2.51 10.14 -16.67
N PRO A 334 3.01 10.47 -17.89
CA PRO A 334 3.58 11.78 -18.17
C PRO A 334 2.62 12.95 -17.90
N ALA A 335 1.32 12.75 -18.13
CA ALA A 335 0.30 13.79 -17.92
C ALA A 335 0.14 14.20 -16.44
N ILE A 336 0.47 13.29 -15.51
CA ILE A 336 0.45 13.59 -14.06
C ILE A 336 1.82 14.04 -13.53
N GLY A 337 2.83 14.24 -14.39
CA GLY A 337 4.17 14.70 -14.01
C GLY A 337 5.13 13.58 -13.58
N TRP A 338 4.89 12.35 -14.03
CA TRP A 338 5.83 11.23 -13.89
C TRP A 338 6.83 11.19 -15.07
N SER A 339 8.02 10.74 -14.79
CA SER A 339 9.01 10.30 -15.77
C SER A 339 9.80 9.12 -15.17
N PRO A 340 10.36 8.22 -15.99
CA PRO A 340 11.17 7.12 -15.47
C PRO A 340 12.26 7.64 -14.52
N ALA A 341 12.56 6.88 -13.45
CA ALA A 341 13.74 7.15 -12.65
C ALA A 341 14.95 6.97 -13.58
N THR A 342 15.68 8.04 -13.86
CA THR A 342 16.96 7.91 -14.58
C THR A 342 17.85 7.04 -13.74
N ALA A 343 18.39 5.97 -14.35
CA ALA A 343 19.50 5.27 -13.74
C ALA A 343 20.63 6.31 -13.61
N ASP A 344 21.02 6.63 -12.39
CA ASP A 344 22.34 7.22 -12.17
C ASP A 344 23.33 6.14 -12.63
N LEU A 345 23.87 6.33 -13.84
CA LEU A 345 24.91 5.50 -14.45
C LEU A 345 26.22 5.72 -13.73
#